data_c1a5740cd8fdc3f4f3b7f79454ef87ff
#
_entry.id   c1a5740cd8fdc3f4f3b7f79454ef87ff
#
_cell.length_a   1.000
_cell.length_b   1.000
_cell.length_c   1.000
_cell.angle_alpha   90.00
_cell.angle_beta   90.00
_cell.angle_gamma   90.00
#
_symmetry.space_group_name_H-M   'P 1'
#
loop_
_entity.id
_entity.type
_entity.pdbx_description
1 polymer ?
#
loop_
_entity_poly.entity_id
_entity_poly.type
_entity_poly.pdbx_seq_one_letter_code
_entity_poly.pdbx_strand_id
1 'polypeptide(L)'
;MKSDLRIEDHPILEFKRGKKITFQFEGKQVEGYENESIAAALFASGVKVFSHSKRFNNPKGWFCGIGKCCSCLMRVDGIPNVRTCVVPVREGMQVERQGQRAMRPSHAEIDVEREEIDVQALIIGGGPAGLGAGITAGQLGLSTVIIDENHNY
;
A
#
# COMPACT_ATOMS: atom_id res chain seq x y z
N MET A 1 -0.68 -6.88 -29.85
CA MET A 1 0.37 -6.03 -29.24
C MET A 1 -0.27 -5.30 -28.05
N LYS A 2 0.16 -5.60 -26.82
CA LYS A 2 -0.26 -4.78 -25.67
C LYS A 2 0.47 -3.45 -25.80
N SER A 3 -0.26 -2.36 -26.00
CA SER A 3 0.33 -1.02 -25.98
C SER A 3 0.85 -0.75 -24.58
N ASP A 4 2.15 -0.53 -24.43
CA ASP A 4 2.71 0.06 -23.24
C ASP A 4 2.18 1.49 -23.13
N LEU A 5 1.52 1.81 -22.00
CA LEU A 5 0.94 3.15 -21.79
C LEU A 5 1.93 4.14 -21.15
N ARG A 6 3.20 3.75 -21.04
CA ARG A 6 4.24 4.66 -20.53
C ARG A 6 4.52 5.78 -21.51
N ILE A 7 4.66 6.97 -20.98
CA ILE A 7 5.10 8.13 -21.75
C ILE A 7 6.61 7.98 -22.01
N GLU A 8 7.00 7.93 -23.26
CA GLU A 8 8.41 7.80 -23.67
C GLU A 8 9.07 9.14 -23.97
N ASP A 9 8.28 10.09 -24.47
CA ASP A 9 8.75 11.43 -24.81
C ASP A 9 7.86 12.49 -24.16
N HIS A 10 8.48 13.56 -23.63
CA HIS A 10 7.78 14.67 -23.02
C HIS A 10 8.57 15.96 -23.24
N PRO A 11 7.92 17.09 -23.65
CA PRO A 11 8.62 18.31 -24.06
C PRO A 11 9.43 18.99 -22.93
N ILE A 12 9.20 18.64 -21.66
CA ILE A 12 9.84 19.28 -20.50
C ILE A 12 10.53 18.27 -19.59
N LEU A 13 10.05 17.02 -19.49
CA LEU A 13 10.51 16.03 -18.53
C LEU A 13 11.36 14.96 -19.21
N GLU A 14 12.51 14.65 -18.63
CA GLU A 14 13.30 13.46 -18.96
C GLU A 14 12.88 12.30 -18.06
N PHE A 15 12.49 11.18 -18.67
CA PHE A 15 12.17 9.95 -17.93
C PHE A 15 13.37 9.00 -17.96
N LYS A 16 14.09 8.93 -16.84
CA LYS A 16 15.14 7.93 -16.64
C LYS A 16 14.54 6.71 -15.94
N ARG A 17 14.25 5.66 -16.71
CA ARG A 17 13.77 4.40 -16.16
C ARG A 17 14.93 3.59 -15.61
N GLY A 18 14.71 2.92 -14.48
CA GLY A 18 15.64 1.98 -13.90
C GLY A 18 15.71 0.66 -14.68
N LYS A 19 16.31 -0.36 -14.07
CA LYS A 19 16.39 -1.71 -14.63
C LYS A 19 15.00 -2.29 -14.85
N LYS A 20 14.82 -3.00 -15.96
CA LYS A 20 13.58 -3.74 -16.24
C LYS A 20 13.41 -4.87 -15.23
N ILE A 21 12.22 -5.00 -14.67
CA ILE A 21 11.84 -5.96 -13.64
C ILE A 21 10.66 -6.75 -14.16
N THR A 22 10.63 -8.05 -13.84
CA THR A 22 9.53 -8.93 -14.18
C THR A 22 8.86 -9.44 -12.91
N PHE A 23 7.54 -9.32 -12.84
CA PHE A 23 6.73 -9.82 -11.73
C PHE A 23 5.46 -10.50 -12.26
N GLN A 24 4.67 -11.11 -11.39
CA GLN A 24 3.44 -11.79 -11.79
C GLN A 24 2.20 -11.04 -11.28
N PHE A 25 1.21 -10.92 -12.14
CA PHE A 25 -0.11 -10.44 -11.80
C PHE A 25 -1.17 -11.47 -12.20
N GLU A 26 -1.86 -12.04 -11.21
CA GLU A 26 -2.84 -13.12 -11.41
C GLU A 26 -2.29 -14.27 -12.28
N GLY A 27 -1.07 -14.70 -11.99
CA GLY A 27 -0.36 -15.77 -12.71
C GLY A 27 0.17 -15.38 -14.09
N LYS A 28 0.01 -14.11 -14.52
CA LYS A 28 0.53 -13.62 -15.79
C LYS A 28 1.76 -12.74 -15.56
N GLN A 29 2.77 -12.94 -16.39
CA GLN A 29 3.98 -12.14 -16.36
C GLN A 29 3.69 -10.69 -16.79
N VAL A 30 4.19 -9.75 -16.00
CA VAL A 30 4.08 -8.30 -16.21
C VAL A 30 5.46 -7.69 -16.08
N GLU A 31 5.75 -6.71 -16.92
CA GLU A 31 7.00 -5.95 -16.91
C GLU A 31 6.82 -4.60 -16.21
N GLY A 32 7.77 -4.25 -15.35
CA GLY A 32 7.90 -2.96 -14.70
C GLY A 32 9.33 -2.45 -14.77
N TYR A 33 9.60 -1.34 -14.12
CA TYR A 33 10.94 -0.79 -13.98
C TYR A 33 11.26 -0.57 -12.50
N GLU A 34 12.54 -0.69 -12.17
CA GLU A 34 13.03 -0.39 -10.82
C GLU A 34 12.55 0.99 -10.36
N ASN A 35 12.07 1.08 -9.13
CA ASN A 35 11.42 2.26 -8.52
C ASN A 35 10.03 2.63 -9.07
N GLU A 36 9.51 1.87 -10.02
CA GLU A 36 8.12 2.04 -10.44
C GLU A 36 7.19 1.38 -9.39
N SER A 37 6.05 2.01 -9.06
CA SER A 37 5.08 1.37 -8.18
C SER A 37 4.36 0.21 -8.88
N ILE A 38 3.91 -0.78 -8.13
CA ILE A 38 3.13 -1.91 -8.67
C ILE A 38 1.93 -1.40 -9.47
N ALA A 39 1.21 -0.39 -8.95
CA ALA A 39 0.06 0.19 -9.63
C ALA A 39 0.43 0.85 -10.96
N ALA A 40 1.55 1.58 -11.01
CA ALA A 40 2.02 2.21 -12.25
C ALA A 40 2.39 1.16 -13.31
N ALA A 41 3.13 0.12 -12.93
CA ALA A 41 3.49 -0.97 -13.82
C ALA A 41 2.26 -1.73 -14.36
N LEU A 42 1.28 -2.02 -13.51
CA LEU A 42 0.02 -2.66 -13.91
C LEU A 42 -0.78 -1.76 -14.86
N PHE A 43 -0.91 -0.48 -14.54
CA PHE A 43 -1.64 0.47 -15.38
C PHE A 43 -0.97 0.62 -16.75
N ALA A 44 0.34 0.76 -16.79
CA ALA A 44 1.12 0.83 -18.04
C ALA A 44 0.96 -0.43 -18.89
N SER A 45 0.81 -1.59 -18.26
CA SER A 45 0.53 -2.87 -18.92
C SER A 45 -0.95 -3.04 -19.33
N GLY A 46 -1.79 -2.00 -19.19
CA GLY A 46 -3.19 -2.00 -19.60
C GLY A 46 -4.18 -2.52 -18.56
N VAL A 47 -3.76 -2.77 -17.32
CA VAL A 47 -4.67 -3.13 -16.21
C VAL A 47 -5.39 -1.88 -15.73
N LYS A 48 -6.68 -1.76 -16.01
CA LYS A 48 -7.49 -0.60 -15.64
C LYS A 48 -8.32 -0.82 -14.38
N VAL A 49 -8.71 -2.06 -14.09
CA VAL A 49 -9.50 -2.40 -12.90
C VAL A 49 -8.58 -2.99 -11.84
N PHE A 50 -8.49 -2.34 -10.69
CA PHE A 50 -7.64 -2.71 -9.56
C PHE A 50 -8.40 -3.46 -8.48
N SER A 51 -9.63 -3.06 -8.22
CA SER A 51 -10.51 -3.69 -7.23
C SER A 51 -11.97 -3.44 -7.58
N HIS A 52 -12.87 -3.98 -6.77
CA HIS A 52 -14.31 -3.73 -6.89
C HIS A 52 -14.86 -3.19 -5.57
N SER A 53 -15.89 -2.37 -5.65
CA SER A 53 -16.55 -1.86 -4.45
C SER A 53 -17.29 -2.98 -3.71
N LYS A 54 -17.23 -2.96 -2.36
CA LYS A 54 -17.82 -4.03 -1.55
C LYS A 54 -19.34 -4.12 -1.66
N ARG A 55 -20.02 -2.99 -1.83
CA ARG A 55 -21.49 -2.92 -1.81
C ARG A 55 -22.11 -3.19 -3.17
N PHE A 56 -21.58 -2.58 -4.23
CA PHE A 56 -22.22 -2.60 -5.55
C PHE A 56 -21.38 -3.34 -6.61
N ASN A 57 -20.24 -3.91 -6.21
CA ASN A 57 -19.30 -4.58 -7.12
C ASN A 57 -18.84 -3.71 -8.31
N ASN A 58 -18.90 -2.38 -8.17
CA ASN A 58 -18.45 -1.46 -9.21
C ASN A 58 -16.92 -1.53 -9.36
N PRO A 59 -16.39 -1.56 -10.59
CA PRO A 59 -14.95 -1.56 -10.83
C PRO A 59 -14.33 -0.26 -10.35
N LYS A 60 -13.17 -0.37 -9.68
CA LYS A 60 -12.35 0.75 -9.23
C LYS A 60 -10.98 0.67 -9.87
N GLY A 61 -10.56 1.75 -10.50
CA GLY A 61 -9.23 1.90 -11.07
C GLY A 61 -8.22 2.50 -10.10
N TRP A 62 -7.04 2.82 -10.62
CA TRP A 62 -6.04 3.60 -9.92
C TRP A 62 -6.51 5.05 -9.77
N PHE A 63 -6.61 5.57 -8.56
CA PHE A 63 -7.21 6.87 -8.29
C PHE A 63 -6.23 7.88 -7.66
N CYS A 64 -5.87 7.75 -6.37
CA CYS A 64 -5.13 8.82 -5.69
C CYS A 64 -3.60 8.81 -5.94
N GLY A 65 -2.98 7.66 -6.16
CA GLY A 65 -1.53 7.53 -6.34
C GLY A 65 -0.67 7.76 -5.08
N ILE A 66 -1.29 8.10 -3.94
CA ILE A 66 -0.60 8.51 -2.69
C ILE A 66 -0.94 7.63 -1.48
N GLY A 67 -1.51 6.44 -1.70
CA GLY A 67 -1.81 5.50 -0.62
C GLY A 67 -3.01 5.81 0.27
N LYS A 68 -3.91 6.74 -0.08
CA LYS A 68 -5.03 7.15 0.80
C LYS A 68 -6.39 6.56 0.45
N CYS A 69 -6.73 6.35 -0.81
CA CYS A 69 -8.10 6.01 -1.24
C CYS A 69 -8.48 4.53 -1.17
N CYS A 70 -7.57 3.64 -0.87
CA CYS A 70 -7.79 2.17 -0.81
C CYS A 70 -8.29 1.52 -2.13
N SER A 71 -8.28 2.23 -3.27
CA SER A 71 -8.73 1.67 -4.55
C SER A 71 -7.74 0.67 -5.15
N CYS A 72 -6.46 0.76 -4.80
CA CYS A 72 -5.39 -0.09 -5.30
C CYS A 72 -4.94 -1.19 -4.32
N LEU A 73 -5.76 -1.52 -3.32
CA LEU A 73 -5.43 -2.59 -2.37
C LEU A 73 -5.41 -3.94 -3.08
N MET A 74 -4.28 -4.64 -3.00
CA MET A 74 -4.07 -5.96 -3.56
C MET A 74 -3.37 -6.86 -2.56
N ARG A 75 -3.34 -8.16 -2.85
CA ARG A 75 -2.47 -9.11 -2.16
C ARG A 75 -1.13 -9.11 -2.89
N VAL A 76 -0.05 -8.96 -2.14
CA VAL A 76 1.32 -8.97 -2.66
C VAL A 76 2.13 -9.95 -1.84
N ASP A 77 2.71 -10.96 -2.49
CA ASP A 77 3.48 -12.03 -1.85
C ASP A 77 2.74 -12.67 -0.66
N GLY A 78 1.42 -12.88 -0.82
CA GLY A 78 0.54 -13.42 0.22
C GLY A 78 0.02 -12.39 1.24
N ILE A 79 0.59 -11.19 1.31
CA ILE A 79 0.20 -10.14 2.25
C ILE A 79 -1.00 -9.37 1.69
N PRO A 80 -2.16 -9.35 2.37
CA PRO A 80 -3.32 -8.60 1.92
C PRO A 80 -3.23 -7.11 2.25
N ASN A 81 -4.09 -6.31 1.62
CA ASN A 81 -4.24 -4.86 1.85
C ASN A 81 -3.00 -4.02 1.54
N VAL A 82 -2.11 -4.51 0.67
CA VAL A 82 -0.96 -3.73 0.22
C VAL A 82 -1.43 -2.61 -0.71
N ARG A 83 -1.01 -1.39 -0.42
CA ARG A 83 -1.29 -0.20 -1.26
C ARG A 83 -0.34 -0.17 -2.44
N THR A 84 -0.73 -0.78 -3.54
CA THR A 84 0.15 -0.98 -4.70
C THR A 84 0.59 0.32 -5.38
N CYS A 85 -0.05 1.44 -5.12
CA CYS A 85 0.36 2.74 -5.68
C CYS A 85 1.59 3.35 -5.01
N VAL A 86 2.01 2.85 -3.85
CA VAL A 86 3.18 3.35 -3.11
C VAL A 86 4.26 2.28 -2.89
N VAL A 87 3.98 1.03 -3.21
CA VAL A 87 4.95 -0.07 -3.09
C VAL A 87 5.65 -0.28 -4.42
N PRO A 88 7.00 -0.20 -4.47
CA PRO A 88 7.76 -0.45 -5.69
C PRO A 88 7.72 -1.92 -6.12
N VAL A 89 7.80 -2.16 -7.43
CA VAL A 89 7.92 -3.52 -7.98
C VAL A 89 9.28 -4.13 -7.62
N ARG A 90 9.29 -5.46 -7.45
CA ARG A 90 10.50 -6.27 -7.27
C ARG A 90 10.44 -7.50 -8.15
N GLU A 91 11.59 -8.02 -8.51
CA GLU A 91 11.71 -9.21 -9.33
C GLU A 91 11.01 -10.41 -8.70
N GLY A 92 10.21 -11.13 -9.47
CA GLY A 92 9.51 -12.34 -9.05
C GLY A 92 8.30 -12.13 -8.13
N MET A 93 7.96 -10.89 -7.77
CA MET A 93 6.83 -10.56 -6.88
C MET A 93 5.50 -11.13 -7.41
N GLN A 94 4.67 -11.63 -6.51
CA GLN A 94 3.33 -12.16 -6.81
C GLN A 94 2.27 -11.14 -6.41
N VAL A 95 1.50 -10.67 -7.37
CA VAL A 95 0.44 -9.67 -7.14
C VAL A 95 -0.90 -10.23 -7.59
N GLU A 96 -1.91 -10.09 -6.74
CA GLU A 96 -3.27 -10.58 -7.01
C GLU A 96 -4.29 -9.55 -6.54
N ARG A 97 -5.40 -9.44 -7.28
CA ARG A 97 -6.58 -8.75 -6.74
C ARG A 97 -7.09 -9.52 -5.52
N GLN A 98 -7.33 -8.80 -4.45
CA GLN A 98 -7.97 -9.44 -3.32
C GLN A 98 -9.49 -9.43 -3.49
N GLY A 99 -10.14 -10.56 -3.08
CA GLY A 99 -11.58 -10.67 -3.06
C GLY A 99 -12.24 -9.70 -2.06
N GLN A 100 -13.54 -9.83 -1.88
CA GLN A 100 -14.31 -8.94 -0.99
C GLN A 100 -13.86 -8.97 0.48
N ARG A 101 -13.22 -10.06 0.92
CA ARG A 101 -12.62 -10.18 2.26
C ARG A 101 -11.15 -10.55 2.11
N ALA A 102 -10.29 -9.71 2.66
CA ALA A 102 -8.89 -10.09 2.81
C ALA A 102 -8.82 -11.24 3.83
N MET A 103 -8.27 -12.38 3.42
CA MET A 103 -7.94 -13.43 4.36
C MET A 103 -6.72 -12.96 5.18
N ARG A 104 -6.80 -13.17 6.50
CA ARG A 104 -5.65 -12.96 7.36
C ARG A 104 -4.54 -13.91 6.92
N PRO A 105 -3.28 -13.44 6.74
CA PRO A 105 -2.18 -14.37 6.49
C PRO A 105 -2.15 -15.39 7.65
N SER A 106 -1.90 -16.66 7.34
CA SER A 106 -1.57 -17.64 8.38
C SER A 106 -0.39 -17.06 9.14
N HIS A 107 -0.46 -17.07 10.47
CA HIS A 107 0.62 -16.58 11.33
C HIS A 107 1.94 -17.29 10.95
N ALA A 108 2.77 -16.65 10.12
CA ALA A 108 4.19 -16.86 10.26
C ALA A 108 4.53 -16.27 11.63
N GLU A 109 5.12 -17.04 12.51
CA GLU A 109 5.71 -16.50 13.73
C GLU A 109 6.79 -15.51 13.29
N ILE A 110 6.41 -14.24 13.21
CA ILE A 110 7.38 -13.17 13.05
C ILE A 110 7.99 -13.02 14.43
N ASP A 111 9.25 -13.39 14.57
CA ASP A 111 10.02 -13.11 15.77
C ASP A 111 10.17 -11.58 15.86
N VAL A 112 9.29 -10.98 16.64
CA VAL A 112 9.31 -9.55 16.93
C VAL A 112 9.81 -9.34 18.33
N GLU A 113 10.74 -8.43 18.51
CA GLU A 113 11.12 -7.93 19.81
C GLU A 113 9.87 -7.39 20.52
N ARG A 114 9.58 -7.94 21.70
CA ARG A 114 8.40 -7.56 22.48
C ARG A 114 8.82 -6.58 23.54
N GLU A 115 8.17 -5.44 23.56
CA GLU A 115 8.27 -4.44 24.60
C GLU A 115 6.94 -4.39 25.35
N GLU A 116 7.00 -4.41 26.69
CA GLU A 116 5.85 -4.27 27.56
C GLU A 116 5.95 -2.92 28.27
N ILE A 117 4.96 -2.06 28.03
CA ILE A 117 4.92 -0.70 28.57
C ILE A 117 3.64 -0.54 29.37
N ASP A 118 3.76 -0.24 30.67
CA ASP A 118 2.62 0.04 31.54
C ASP A 118 2.29 1.55 31.51
N VAL A 119 1.07 1.87 31.10
CA VAL A 119 0.60 3.24 30.94
C VAL A 119 -0.85 3.41 31.39
N GLN A 120 -1.18 4.62 31.85
CA GLN A 120 -2.55 4.97 32.27
C GLN A 120 -3.49 5.21 31.08
N ALA A 121 -2.93 5.63 29.92
CA ALA A 121 -3.70 5.84 28.70
C ALA A 121 -2.95 5.32 27.48
N LEU A 122 -3.59 4.44 26.73
CA LEU A 122 -3.12 3.97 25.41
C LEU A 122 -4.02 4.57 24.33
N ILE A 123 -3.43 5.29 23.38
CA ILE A 123 -4.12 5.89 22.25
C ILE A 123 -3.69 5.16 20.97
N ILE A 124 -4.65 4.62 20.22
CA ILE A 124 -4.40 3.94 18.95
C ILE A 124 -4.81 4.87 17.82
N GLY A 125 -3.82 5.36 17.08
CA GLY A 125 -3.92 6.31 15.99
C GLY A 125 -3.44 7.71 16.35
N GLY A 126 -2.40 8.19 15.67
CA GLY A 126 -1.79 9.53 15.86
C GLY A 126 -2.39 10.62 14.96
N GLY A 127 -3.61 10.41 14.42
CA GLY A 127 -4.32 11.46 13.69
C GLY A 127 -4.75 12.64 14.59
N PRO A 128 -5.41 13.68 14.05
CA PRO A 128 -5.79 14.88 14.81
C PRO A 128 -6.54 14.60 16.12
N ALA A 129 -7.41 13.59 16.11
CA ALA A 129 -8.14 13.19 17.32
C ALA A 129 -7.24 12.54 18.36
N GLY A 130 -6.34 11.62 17.92
CA GLY A 130 -5.39 10.96 18.82
C GLY A 130 -4.38 11.93 19.41
N LEU A 131 -3.87 12.85 18.62
CA LEU A 131 -2.99 13.93 19.11
C LEU A 131 -3.70 14.84 20.10
N GLY A 132 -4.95 15.23 19.83
CA GLY A 132 -5.76 16.02 20.77
C GLY A 132 -5.99 15.27 22.09
N ALA A 133 -6.31 13.99 22.04
CA ALA A 133 -6.45 13.14 23.23
C ALA A 133 -5.11 13.03 24.01
N GLY A 134 -3.99 12.86 23.31
CA GLY A 134 -2.66 12.78 23.93
C GLY A 134 -2.26 14.07 24.62
N ILE A 135 -2.51 15.24 24.01
CA ILE A 135 -2.26 16.54 24.62
C ILE A 135 -3.07 16.68 25.91
N THR A 136 -4.38 16.34 25.85
CA THR A 136 -5.25 16.43 27.03
C THR A 136 -4.81 15.47 28.13
N ALA A 137 -4.47 14.24 27.80
CA ALA A 137 -3.96 13.28 28.76
C ALA A 137 -2.67 13.74 29.43
N GLY A 138 -1.72 14.32 28.65
CA GLY A 138 -0.48 14.90 29.16
C GLY A 138 -0.73 16.10 30.06
N GLN A 139 -1.68 16.97 29.73
CA GLN A 139 -2.07 18.11 30.60
C GLN A 139 -2.67 17.64 31.91
N LEU A 140 -3.32 16.50 31.95
CA LEU A 140 -3.84 15.86 33.16
C LEU A 140 -2.78 15.05 33.93
N GLY A 141 -1.53 15.01 33.44
CA GLY A 141 -0.44 14.28 34.08
C GLY A 141 -0.49 12.77 33.92
N LEU A 142 -1.27 12.24 32.97
CA LEU A 142 -1.35 10.81 32.73
C LEU A 142 -0.15 10.31 31.92
N SER A 143 0.44 9.18 32.34
CA SER A 143 1.41 8.46 31.51
C SER A 143 0.68 7.94 30.27
N THR A 144 1.13 8.35 29.07
CA THR A 144 0.39 8.12 27.84
C THR A 144 1.31 7.64 26.72
N VAL A 145 0.87 6.62 25.99
CA VAL A 145 1.51 6.15 24.74
C VAL A 145 0.53 6.30 23.58
N ILE A 146 1.04 6.78 22.45
CA ILE A 146 0.30 6.83 21.17
C ILE A 146 0.96 5.82 20.22
N ILE A 147 0.18 4.90 19.67
CA ILE A 147 0.62 3.95 18.66
C ILE A 147 0.02 4.36 17.30
N ASP A 148 0.87 4.47 16.28
CA ASP A 148 0.45 4.79 14.91
C ASP A 148 1.20 3.98 13.86
N GLU A 149 0.63 3.89 12.66
CA GLU A 149 1.26 3.21 11.52
C GLU A 149 2.36 4.04 10.82
N ASN A 150 2.45 5.33 11.10
CA ASN A 150 3.41 6.24 10.48
C ASN A 150 4.66 6.39 11.35
N HIS A 151 5.82 6.47 10.72
CA HIS A 151 7.11 6.58 11.40
C HIS A 151 7.49 8.02 11.80
N ASN A 152 6.85 9.02 11.21
CA ASN A 152 7.17 10.44 11.45
C ASN A 152 5.89 11.28 11.53
N TYR A 153 5.87 12.18 12.46
CA TYR A 153 4.92 13.27 12.63
C TYR A 153 5.64 14.62 12.55
#